data_d7fcdf0b3fd4ef7860476a62a86e9cac
#
_entry.id   d7fcdf0b3fd4ef7860476a62a86e9cac
#
_cell.length_a   1.000
_cell.length_b   1.000
_cell.length_c   1.000
_cell.angle_alpha   90.00
_cell.angle_beta   90.00
_cell.angle_gamma   90.00
#
_symmetry.space_group_name_H-M   'P 1'
#
loop_
_entity.id
_entity.type
_entity.pdbx_description
1 polymer ?
#
loop_
_entity_poly.entity_id
_entity_poly.type
_entity_poly.pdbx_seq_one_letter_code
_entity_poly.pdbx_strand_id
1 'polypeptide(L)'
;MKHPIRKREALAEKLAMYQDFVRGSISSVCSTCNRARCICRKKSSRMAYRLTYKDRQQKTRTVYVRRGQLPRMRKMIAHYARVRKLIEQLVEANIEVFKVEARR
;
A
#
# COMPACT_ATOMS: atom_id res chain seq x y z
N MET A 1 14.61 24.35 13.90
CA MET A 1 14.45 23.80 12.55
C MET A 1 15.45 22.67 12.33
N LYS A 2 14.97 21.51 11.89
CA LYS A 2 15.87 20.37 11.66
C LYS A 2 16.66 20.56 10.36
N HIS A 3 17.94 20.25 10.42
CA HIS A 3 18.78 20.26 9.23
C HIS A 3 18.24 19.26 8.21
N PRO A 4 18.26 19.57 6.88
CA PRO A 4 17.73 18.68 5.86
C PRO A 4 18.32 17.27 5.87
N ILE A 5 19.60 17.13 6.21
CA ILE A 5 20.25 15.83 6.29
C ILE A 5 19.63 14.98 7.40
N ARG A 6 19.40 15.56 8.57
CA ARG A 6 18.78 14.84 9.69
C ARG A 6 17.35 14.45 9.37
N LYS A 7 16.62 15.33 8.70
CA LYS A 7 15.26 15.03 8.25
C LYS A 7 15.25 13.86 7.30
N ARG A 8 16.19 13.84 6.34
CA ARG A 8 16.34 12.75 5.39
C ARG A 8 16.63 11.42 6.10
N GLU A 9 17.54 11.43 7.05
CA GLU A 9 17.88 10.23 7.81
C GLU A 9 16.71 9.70 8.62
N ALA A 10 15.96 10.58 9.28
CA ALA A 10 14.80 10.20 10.05
C ALA A 10 13.72 9.58 9.17
N LEU A 11 13.49 10.14 7.98
CA LEU A 11 12.51 9.61 7.03
C LEU A 11 12.94 8.25 6.49
N ALA A 12 14.23 8.10 6.19
CA ALA A 12 14.78 6.83 5.71
C ALA A 12 14.62 5.73 6.78
N GLU A 13 14.84 6.06 8.04
CA GLU A 13 14.66 5.12 9.14
C GLU A 13 13.19 4.70 9.27
N LYS A 14 12.27 5.64 9.18
CA LYS A 14 10.84 5.33 9.23
C LYS A 14 10.44 4.42 8.08
N LEU A 15 10.96 4.69 6.87
CA LEU A 15 10.66 3.88 5.70
C LEU A 15 11.16 2.45 5.90
N ALA A 16 12.35 2.28 6.48
CA ALA A 16 12.95 0.97 6.70
C ALA A 16 12.16 0.11 7.70
N MET A 17 11.30 0.73 8.51
CA MET A 17 10.47 -0.01 9.46
C MET A 17 9.32 -0.75 8.79
N TYR A 18 8.98 -0.41 7.56
CA TYR A 18 7.89 -1.06 6.84
C TYR A 18 8.42 -2.16 5.94
N GLN A 19 8.00 -3.38 6.17
CA GLN A 19 8.40 -4.55 5.39
C GLN A 19 7.21 -5.20 4.71
N ASP A 20 6.06 -5.18 5.38
CA ASP A 20 4.86 -5.88 4.94
C ASP A 20 3.84 -4.88 4.37
N PHE A 21 4.09 -4.42 3.18
CA PHE A 21 3.14 -3.53 2.52
C PHE A 21 2.82 -4.06 1.12
N VAL A 22 1.58 -3.85 0.72
CA VAL A 22 1.04 -4.36 -0.53
C VAL A 22 0.30 -3.24 -1.25
N ARG A 23 0.52 -3.16 -2.55
CA ARG A 23 -0.22 -2.24 -3.41
C ARG A 23 -1.38 -3.00 -4.05
N GLY A 24 -2.56 -2.42 -3.97
CA GLY A 24 -3.72 -3.02 -4.59
C GLY A 24 -5.01 -2.60 -3.91
N SER A 25 -6.09 -3.19 -4.33
CA SER A 25 -7.41 -2.93 -3.76
C SER A 25 -8.11 -4.24 -3.47
N ILE A 26 -8.93 -4.22 -2.42
CA ILE A 26 -9.71 -5.39 -2.02
C ILE A 26 -11.14 -5.21 -2.55
N SER A 27 -11.65 -6.24 -3.20
CA SER A 27 -13.04 -6.31 -3.61
C SER A 27 -13.67 -7.58 -3.06
N SER A 28 -14.97 -7.54 -2.86
CA SER A 28 -15.73 -8.70 -2.43
C SER A 28 -16.66 -9.12 -3.55
N VAL A 29 -16.72 -10.43 -3.78
CA VAL A 29 -17.58 -11.01 -4.80
C VAL A 29 -18.25 -12.24 -4.21
N CYS A 30 -19.38 -12.64 -4.79
CA CYS A 30 -20.03 -13.87 -4.39
C CYS A 30 -19.20 -15.06 -4.83
N SER A 31 -18.86 -15.96 -3.90
CA SER A 31 -18.08 -17.15 -4.23
C SER A 31 -18.81 -18.12 -5.14
N THR A 32 -20.16 -18.09 -5.12
CA THR A 32 -20.98 -18.95 -5.95
C THR A 32 -21.15 -18.41 -7.37
N CYS A 33 -21.50 -17.12 -7.47
CA CYS A 33 -21.78 -16.46 -8.75
C CYS A 33 -20.57 -15.82 -9.37
N ASN A 34 -19.55 -15.54 -8.55
CA ASN A 34 -18.35 -14.80 -8.93
C ASN A 34 -18.69 -13.43 -9.54
N ARG A 35 -19.77 -12.81 -9.08
CA ARG A 35 -20.21 -11.50 -9.52
C ARG A 35 -20.16 -10.51 -8.37
N ALA A 36 -19.77 -9.28 -8.68
CA ALA A 36 -19.72 -8.22 -7.69
C ALA A 36 -21.12 -7.77 -7.24
N ARG A 37 -22.11 -7.89 -8.13
CA ARG A 37 -23.49 -7.46 -7.87
C ARG A 37 -24.46 -8.60 -8.08
N CYS A 38 -24.46 -9.58 -7.19
CA CYS A 38 -25.45 -10.64 -7.24
C CYS A 38 -26.32 -10.59 -5.97
N ILE A 39 -27.51 -11.20 -6.06
CA ILE A 39 -28.44 -11.26 -4.94
C ILE A 39 -27.84 -12.01 -3.74
N CYS A 40 -26.94 -12.97 -4.00
CA CYS A 40 -26.25 -13.75 -2.97
C CYS A 40 -25.32 -12.90 -2.11
N ARG A 41 -24.99 -11.70 -2.56
CA ARG A 41 -24.07 -10.79 -1.87
C ARG A 41 -24.54 -10.42 -0.46
N LYS A 42 -25.84 -10.52 -0.22
CA LYS A 42 -26.42 -10.25 1.09
C LYS A 42 -26.06 -11.31 2.13
N LYS A 43 -25.62 -12.48 1.69
CA LYS A 43 -25.21 -13.56 2.60
C LYS A 43 -23.69 -13.56 2.74
N SER A 44 -23.20 -13.05 3.86
CA SER A 44 -21.77 -12.88 4.11
C SER A 44 -20.98 -14.18 3.99
N SER A 45 -21.60 -15.33 4.30
CA SER A 45 -20.93 -16.63 4.22
C SER A 45 -20.56 -17.02 2.79
N ARG A 46 -21.19 -16.39 1.79
CA ARG A 46 -20.90 -16.66 0.37
C ARG A 46 -19.97 -15.64 -0.25
N MET A 47 -19.49 -14.68 0.54
CA MET A 47 -18.60 -13.66 0.02
C MET A 47 -17.15 -14.14 -0.01
N ALA A 48 -16.50 -13.93 -1.13
CA ALA A 48 -15.07 -14.14 -1.29
C ALA A 48 -14.40 -12.77 -1.45
N TYR A 49 -13.17 -12.68 -0.98
CA TYR A 49 -12.41 -11.45 -1.07
C TYR A 49 -11.25 -11.63 -2.01
N ARG A 50 -10.96 -10.61 -2.79
CA ARG A 50 -9.86 -10.64 -3.77
C ARG A 50 -9.04 -9.37 -3.65
N LEU A 51 -7.71 -9.55 -3.68
CA LEU A 51 -6.78 -8.45 -3.86
C LEU A 51 -6.48 -8.35 -5.35
N THR A 52 -6.76 -7.19 -5.93
CA THR A 52 -6.42 -6.90 -7.32
C THR A 52 -5.28 -5.90 -7.34
N TYR A 53 -4.21 -6.23 -8.05
CA TYR A 53 -3.04 -5.39 -8.13
C TYR A 53 -2.42 -5.49 -9.51
N LYS A 54 -1.57 -4.52 -9.84
CA LYS A 54 -0.79 -4.57 -11.08
C LYS A 54 0.63 -5.01 -10.75
N ASP A 55 1.12 -5.99 -11.48
CA ASP A 55 2.48 -6.47 -11.31
C ASP A 55 3.49 -5.52 -11.95
N ARG A 56 4.76 -5.92 -11.95
CA ARG A 56 5.84 -5.09 -12.50
C ARG A 56 5.68 -4.80 -13.98
N GLN A 57 4.98 -5.68 -14.70
CA GLN A 57 4.71 -5.55 -16.13
C GLN A 57 3.40 -4.85 -16.42
N GLN A 58 2.76 -4.27 -15.39
CA GLN A 58 1.50 -3.55 -15.47
C GLN A 58 0.32 -4.44 -15.85
N LYS A 59 0.43 -5.74 -15.64
CA LYS A 59 -0.67 -6.68 -15.83
C LYS A 59 -1.47 -6.78 -14.55
N THR A 60 -2.79 -6.83 -14.70
CA THR A 60 -3.69 -6.99 -13.56
C THR A 60 -3.64 -8.41 -13.05
N ARG A 61 -3.36 -8.56 -11.76
CA ARG A 61 -3.30 -9.85 -11.08
C ARG A 61 -4.30 -9.87 -9.94
N THR A 62 -4.75 -11.06 -9.60
CA THR A 62 -5.73 -11.26 -8.54
C THR A 62 -5.25 -12.35 -7.59
N VAL A 63 -5.37 -12.08 -6.30
CA VAL A 63 -5.06 -13.05 -5.24
C VAL A 63 -6.28 -13.17 -4.35
N TYR A 64 -6.72 -14.39 -4.09
CA TYR A 64 -7.83 -14.62 -3.18
C TYR A 64 -7.37 -14.42 -1.74
N VAL A 65 -8.20 -13.75 -0.96
CA VAL A 65 -7.92 -13.45 0.44
C VAL A 65 -8.98 -14.13 1.29
N ARG A 66 -8.55 -14.98 2.21
CA ARG A 66 -9.46 -15.63 3.15
C ARG A 66 -10.00 -14.61 4.14
N ARG A 67 -11.22 -14.84 4.61
CA ARG A 67 -11.85 -13.93 5.56
C ARG A 67 -10.96 -13.67 6.78
N GLY A 68 -10.29 -14.70 7.30
CA GLY A 68 -9.40 -14.54 8.44
C GLY A 68 -8.13 -13.73 8.15
N GLN A 69 -7.76 -13.62 6.87
CA GLN A 69 -6.59 -12.86 6.44
C GLN A 69 -6.93 -11.42 6.04
N LEU A 70 -8.21 -11.11 5.97
CA LEU A 70 -8.67 -9.81 5.48
C LEU A 70 -8.15 -8.63 6.32
N PRO A 71 -8.20 -8.68 7.68
CA PRO A 71 -7.67 -7.57 8.47
C PRO A 71 -6.19 -7.34 8.22
N ARG A 72 -5.39 -8.40 8.10
CA ARG A 72 -3.97 -8.29 7.80
C ARG A 72 -3.74 -7.68 6.43
N MET A 73 -4.49 -8.11 5.42
CA MET A 73 -4.33 -7.57 4.07
C MET A 73 -4.67 -6.07 4.02
N ARG A 74 -5.73 -5.67 4.72
CA ARG A 74 -6.10 -4.26 4.80
C ARG A 74 -5.01 -3.43 5.46
N LYS A 75 -4.38 -3.98 6.48
CA LYS A 75 -3.26 -3.33 7.17
C LYS A 75 -2.06 -3.18 6.24
N MET A 76 -1.76 -4.21 5.46
CA MET A 76 -0.65 -4.16 4.50
C MET A 76 -0.88 -3.11 3.42
N ILE A 77 -2.12 -2.95 2.97
CA ILE A 77 -2.48 -1.91 2.01
C ILE A 77 -2.34 -0.52 2.63
N ALA A 78 -2.77 -0.37 3.88
CA ALA A 78 -2.62 0.89 4.60
C ALA A 78 -1.14 1.24 4.79
N HIS A 79 -0.29 0.25 5.06
CA HIS A 79 1.15 0.43 5.15
C HIS A 79 1.73 0.95 3.82
N TYR A 80 1.22 0.45 2.71
CA TYR A 80 1.70 0.92 1.40
C TYR A 80 1.40 2.41 1.21
N ALA A 81 0.21 2.86 1.59
CA ALA A 81 -0.13 4.28 1.50
C ALA A 81 0.82 5.12 2.35
N ARG A 82 1.17 4.63 3.54
CA ARG A 82 2.12 5.29 4.43
C ARG A 82 3.51 5.34 3.81
N VAL A 83 3.96 4.22 3.23
CA VAL A 83 5.26 4.13 2.55
C VAL A 83 5.35 5.12 1.40
N ARG A 84 4.30 5.23 0.58
CA ARG A 84 4.28 6.20 -0.52
C ARG A 84 4.46 7.62 -0.01
N LYS A 85 3.77 7.96 1.06
CA LYS A 85 3.88 9.29 1.65
C LYS A 85 5.31 9.55 2.15
N LEU A 86 5.92 8.56 2.80
CA LEU A 86 7.29 8.68 3.28
C LEU A 86 8.27 8.83 2.12
N ILE A 87 8.06 8.12 1.03
CA ILE A 87 8.91 8.24 -0.17
C ILE A 87 8.84 9.67 -0.73
N GLU A 88 7.66 10.24 -0.83
CA GLU A 88 7.50 11.60 -1.34
C GLU A 88 8.17 12.62 -0.42
N GLN A 89 8.04 12.44 0.89
CA GLN A 89 8.71 13.31 1.85
C GLN A 89 10.23 13.17 1.76
N LEU A 90 10.71 11.97 1.54
CA LEU A 90 12.14 11.72 1.40
C LEU A 90 12.69 12.35 0.12
N VAL A 91 11.94 12.29 -0.98
CA VAL A 91 12.31 12.97 -2.22
C VAL A 91 12.49 14.46 -1.99
N GLU A 92 11.52 15.09 -1.32
CA GLU A 92 11.61 16.53 -1.00
C GLU A 92 12.80 16.84 -0.10
N ALA A 93 13.05 15.97 0.90
CA ALA A 93 14.19 16.17 1.80
C ALA A 93 15.52 16.08 1.04
N ASN A 94 15.62 15.14 0.09
CA ASN A 94 16.82 15.01 -0.74
C ASN A 94 17.03 16.24 -1.62
N ILE A 95 15.96 16.82 -2.15
CA ILE A 95 16.04 18.05 -2.93
C ILE A 95 16.56 19.19 -2.06
N GLU A 96 16.07 19.30 -0.83
CA GLU A 96 16.54 20.33 0.10
C GLU A 96 18.02 20.15 0.45
N VAL A 97 18.46 18.92 0.66
CA VAL A 97 19.87 18.61 0.90
C VAL A 97 20.72 19.06 -0.29
N PHE A 98 20.27 18.75 -1.50
CA PHE A 98 20.96 19.11 -2.72
C PHE A 98 21.09 20.64 -2.85
N LYS A 99 20.01 21.37 -2.56
CA LYS A 99 20.03 22.84 -2.61
C LYS A 99 21.05 23.42 -1.64
N VAL A 100 21.12 22.87 -0.43
CA VAL A 100 22.08 23.33 0.58
C VAL A 100 23.51 23.07 0.12
N GLU A 101 23.77 21.88 -0.42
CA GLU A 101 25.10 21.52 -0.91
C GLU A 101 25.52 22.36 -2.13
N ALA A 102 24.58 22.68 -3.00
CA ALA A 102 24.84 23.48 -4.19
C ALA A 102 25.19 24.93 -3.89
N ARG A 103 24.81 25.40 -2.69
CA ARG A 103 25.10 26.78 -2.27
C ARG A 103 26.49 26.99 -1.68
N ARG A 104 27.22 25.92 -1.45
CA ARG A 104 28.55 25.98 -0.90
C ARG A 104 29.63 26.25 -1.93
#